data_626730b0b2c061a3415c451cacafb65b
#
_entry.id   626730b0b2c061a3415c451cacafb65b
#
_cell.length_a   1.000
_cell.length_b   1.000
_cell.length_c   1.000
_cell.angle_alpha   90.00
_cell.angle_beta   90.00
_cell.angle_gamma   90.00
#
_symmetry.space_group_name_H-M   'P 1'
#
loop_
_entity.id
_entity.type
_entity.pdbx_description
1 polymer ?
#
loop_
_entity_poly.entity_id
_entity_poly.type
_entity_poly.pdbx_seq_one_letter_code
_entity_poly.pdbx_strand_id
1 'polypeptide(L)'
;MKKALLISALTLGLTCPGFAQQTKILTADKGNDYGLVYSLPDTGLLITVTAKRTVYLAGPYAKYAKKYLATDKVISEGYEEWIITDVTVDRYGAVNPESQYIMTVKPGSQTFIAVNQDGMIQTINRKPAENIGDPLYRPAEQTPSEAIPTGKEYLQFVDEDFIASQSSAKQAEMLAANIMEVRDARLSLTRGTADTMPTDGRQLELMLNSLNKQEQDMTAAFTGNSYSETVTRTFTFVPEDDTTMTLFRFSDFKGFCSANDYAGSPFTVRVNVTARGSLPVDANGKEKEIPKDGVRYTIPGSAQITLTHDNNTYYNRELEFGQMGIVFGLNPNLFTDKKNPSYAIFNPITGGLLELGN
;
A
#
# COMPACT_ATOMS: atom_id res chain seq x y z
N MET A 1 -65.54 -37.96 1.60
CA MET A 1 -65.63 -36.71 2.44
C MET A 1 -64.24 -36.16 2.63
N LYS A 2 -63.91 -35.17 1.82
CA LYS A 2 -62.59 -34.49 1.87
C LYS A 2 -62.75 -33.13 2.62
N LYS A 3 -62.12 -32.99 3.77
CA LYS A 3 -62.10 -31.74 4.52
C LYS A 3 -60.94 -30.90 4.00
N ALA A 4 -61.24 -29.75 3.41
CA ALA A 4 -60.27 -28.73 3.06
C ALA A 4 -59.98 -27.86 4.29
N LEU A 5 -58.70 -27.73 4.65
CA LEU A 5 -58.23 -26.83 5.69
C LEU A 5 -57.88 -25.48 5.05
N LEU A 6 -58.62 -24.43 5.38
CA LEU A 6 -58.28 -23.05 5.04
C LEU A 6 -57.24 -22.55 6.06
N ILE A 7 -56.04 -22.23 5.59
CA ILE A 7 -55.03 -21.50 6.37
C ILE A 7 -55.18 -20.03 6.03
N SER A 8 -55.69 -19.25 6.98
CA SER A 8 -55.76 -17.80 6.92
C SER A 8 -54.39 -17.23 7.34
N ALA A 9 -53.67 -16.66 6.38
CA ALA A 9 -52.43 -15.94 6.66
C ALA A 9 -52.77 -14.52 7.08
N LEU A 10 -52.59 -14.24 8.37
CA LEU A 10 -52.70 -12.88 8.98
C LEU A 10 -51.41 -12.12 8.66
N THR A 11 -51.45 -11.22 7.66
CA THR A 11 -50.35 -10.28 7.38
C THR A 11 -50.45 -9.13 8.34
N LEU A 12 -49.59 -9.11 9.37
CA LEU A 12 -49.30 -7.92 10.17
C LEU A 12 -48.53 -6.91 9.30
N GLY A 13 -49.23 -5.88 8.87
CA GLY A 13 -48.61 -4.70 8.26
C GLY A 13 -47.82 -3.88 9.33
N LEU A 14 -46.53 -4.00 9.34
CA LEU A 14 -45.66 -3.02 10.02
C LEU A 14 -45.67 -1.73 9.19
N THR A 15 -46.45 -0.74 9.64
CA THR A 15 -46.31 0.64 9.17
C THR A 15 -45.09 1.26 9.85
N CYS A 16 -43.94 1.19 9.19
CA CYS A 16 -42.82 2.07 9.53
C CYS A 16 -43.21 3.51 9.21
N PRO A 17 -43.02 4.47 10.16
CA PRO A 17 -43.18 5.87 9.84
C PRO A 17 -42.15 6.26 8.81
N GLY A 18 -42.61 6.61 7.60
CA GLY A 18 -41.74 7.03 6.52
C GLY A 18 -41.01 8.32 6.90
N PHE A 19 -39.73 8.22 7.13
CA PHE A 19 -38.85 9.34 6.97
C PHE A 19 -38.82 9.66 5.47
N ALA A 20 -39.49 10.76 5.10
CA ALA A 20 -39.51 11.26 3.75
C ALA A 20 -38.17 11.93 3.42
N GLN A 21 -37.10 11.19 3.34
CA GLN A 21 -35.94 11.51 2.52
C GLN A 21 -36.16 10.80 1.18
N GLN A 22 -36.69 11.56 0.21
CA GLN A 22 -36.75 11.04 -1.16
C GLN A 22 -35.41 11.18 -1.86
N THR A 23 -34.43 10.47 -1.35
CA THR A 23 -33.32 10.02 -2.15
C THR A 23 -33.72 8.62 -2.61
N LYS A 24 -34.12 8.46 -3.86
CA LYS A 24 -34.48 7.14 -4.39
C LYS A 24 -33.20 6.34 -4.51
N ILE A 25 -33.05 5.35 -3.66
CA ILE A 25 -32.16 4.22 -3.93
C ILE A 25 -32.58 3.66 -5.28
N LEU A 26 -31.61 3.41 -6.16
CA LEU A 26 -31.81 2.84 -7.49
C LEU A 26 -32.36 1.43 -7.35
N THR A 27 -33.70 1.29 -7.24
CA THR A 27 -34.34 0.02 -7.48
C THR A 27 -34.65 -0.08 -8.97
N ALA A 28 -34.30 -1.20 -9.60
CA ALA A 28 -34.36 -1.46 -11.05
C ALA A 28 -35.74 -1.32 -11.71
N ASP A 29 -36.75 -0.75 -11.05
CA ASP A 29 -38.15 -0.93 -11.40
C ASP A 29 -38.90 0.33 -11.85
N LYS A 30 -38.25 1.45 -12.20
CA LYS A 30 -38.94 2.61 -12.79
C LYS A 30 -38.16 3.26 -13.92
N GLY A 31 -38.39 2.79 -15.12
CA GLY A 31 -37.78 3.23 -16.37
C GLY A 31 -38.26 4.56 -16.95
N ASN A 32 -38.69 5.56 -16.19
CA ASN A 32 -39.21 6.83 -16.74
C ASN A 32 -38.68 8.12 -16.11
N ASP A 33 -37.76 8.06 -15.14
CA ASP A 33 -37.14 9.27 -14.59
C ASP A 33 -35.82 9.54 -15.33
N TYR A 34 -35.76 10.56 -16.16
CA TYR A 34 -34.52 11.04 -16.74
C TYR A 34 -33.64 11.59 -15.61
N GLY A 35 -32.65 10.85 -15.18
CA GLY A 35 -31.79 11.21 -14.08
C GLY A 35 -30.32 10.83 -14.35
N LEU A 36 -29.40 11.60 -13.80
CA LEU A 36 -27.96 11.32 -13.78
C LEU A 36 -27.62 10.66 -12.44
N VAL A 37 -27.13 9.43 -12.49
CA VAL A 37 -26.79 8.63 -11.31
C VAL A 37 -25.33 8.86 -10.93
N TYR A 38 -25.06 9.01 -9.65
CA TYR A 38 -23.71 9.13 -9.12
C TYR A 38 -23.65 8.62 -7.67
N SER A 39 -22.44 8.36 -7.19
CA SER A 39 -22.17 7.95 -5.81
C SER A 39 -21.28 8.97 -5.10
N LEU A 40 -21.46 9.09 -3.79
CA LEU A 40 -20.50 9.78 -2.92
C LEU A 40 -19.53 8.73 -2.33
N PRO A 41 -18.23 9.02 -2.30
CA PRO A 41 -17.25 8.11 -1.73
C PRO A 41 -17.22 8.16 -0.22
N ASP A 42 -16.88 7.04 0.41
CA ASP A 42 -16.22 7.03 1.71
C ASP A 42 -14.72 7.24 1.52
N THR A 43 -14.05 7.78 2.52
CA THR A 43 -12.60 8.00 2.46
C THR A 43 -11.88 6.80 3.06
N GLY A 44 -11.15 6.06 2.23
CA GLY A 44 -10.27 4.99 2.66
C GLY A 44 -8.85 5.46 2.89
N LEU A 45 -8.12 4.77 3.74
CA LEU A 45 -6.69 4.91 3.98
C LEU A 45 -5.94 3.82 3.25
N LEU A 46 -4.89 4.22 2.55
CA LEU A 46 -3.91 3.36 1.92
C LEU A 46 -2.61 3.48 2.70
N ILE A 47 -2.30 2.48 3.50
CA ILE A 47 -1.13 2.47 4.37
C ILE A 47 -0.07 1.58 3.72
N THR A 48 1.02 2.18 3.26
CA THR A 48 2.14 1.47 2.65
C THR A 48 3.30 1.43 3.63
N VAL A 49 3.72 0.23 3.98
CA VAL A 49 4.82 -0.02 4.91
C VAL A 49 5.96 -0.69 4.16
N THR A 50 7.13 -0.07 4.23
CA THR A 50 8.35 -0.57 3.63
C THR A 50 9.30 -1.03 4.74
N ALA A 51 9.80 -2.25 4.61
CA ALA A 51 10.75 -2.85 5.52
C ALA A 51 11.99 -3.34 4.77
N LYS A 52 13.15 -3.20 5.40
CA LYS A 52 14.40 -3.81 4.97
C LYS A 52 14.55 -5.16 5.65
N ARG A 53 14.69 -6.21 4.84
CA ARG A 53 15.09 -7.55 5.28
C ARG A 53 16.57 -7.72 5.04
N THR A 54 17.34 -8.09 6.06
CA THR A 54 18.73 -8.48 5.95
C THR A 54 18.85 -9.95 6.33
N VAL A 55 19.35 -10.75 5.43
CA VAL A 55 19.60 -12.19 5.65
C VAL A 55 21.08 -12.38 5.83
N TYR A 56 21.44 -13.03 6.92
CA TYR A 56 22.80 -13.39 7.28
C TYR A 56 22.99 -14.89 7.05
N LEU A 57 23.92 -15.24 6.17
CA LEU A 57 24.24 -16.62 5.80
C LEU A 57 25.51 -17.05 6.52
N ALA A 58 25.44 -18.15 7.26
CA ALA A 58 26.62 -18.68 7.94
C ALA A 58 27.65 -19.22 6.96
N GLY A 59 28.92 -18.95 7.23
CA GLY A 59 30.02 -19.58 6.51
C GLY A 59 30.19 -21.03 6.96
N PRO A 60 30.15 -22.03 6.03
CA PRO A 60 30.32 -23.44 6.40
C PRO A 60 31.66 -23.75 7.06
N TYR A 61 32.66 -22.90 6.82
CA TYR A 61 34.00 -23.02 7.40
C TYR A 61 34.30 -21.93 8.44
N ALA A 62 33.32 -21.31 9.04
CA ALA A 62 33.48 -20.21 9.99
C ALA A 62 34.42 -20.53 11.15
N LYS A 63 34.39 -21.76 11.68
CA LYS A 63 35.30 -22.22 12.74
C LYS A 63 36.76 -22.24 12.37
N TYR A 64 37.10 -22.23 11.07
CA TYR A 64 38.47 -22.21 10.55
C TYR A 64 38.93 -20.83 10.10
N ALA A 65 38.09 -19.82 10.09
CA ALA A 65 38.37 -18.45 9.60
C ALA A 65 39.59 -17.85 10.31
N LYS A 66 39.68 -17.99 11.62
CA LYS A 66 40.81 -17.48 12.41
C LYS A 66 42.14 -18.16 12.02
N LYS A 67 42.10 -19.47 11.80
CA LYS A 67 43.29 -20.23 11.46
C LYS A 67 43.86 -19.90 10.06
N TYR A 68 42.98 -19.79 9.06
CA TYR A 68 43.39 -19.64 7.67
C TYR A 68 43.36 -18.21 7.14
N LEU A 69 42.42 -17.39 7.64
CA LEU A 69 42.25 -16.01 7.16
C LEU A 69 42.56 -14.94 8.23
N ALA A 70 43.02 -15.37 9.42
CA ALA A 70 43.33 -14.48 10.54
C ALA A 70 42.20 -13.52 10.93
N THR A 71 40.92 -13.94 10.79
CA THR A 71 39.76 -13.13 11.12
C THR A 71 38.86 -13.81 12.14
N ASP A 72 38.34 -13.03 13.08
CA ASP A 72 37.31 -13.44 14.05
C ASP A 72 35.91 -12.89 13.67
N LYS A 73 35.84 -12.05 12.61
CA LYS A 73 34.57 -11.50 12.12
C LYS A 73 33.88 -12.53 11.23
N VAL A 74 33.03 -13.35 11.83
CA VAL A 74 32.33 -14.44 11.14
C VAL A 74 30.86 -14.48 11.52
N ILE A 75 30.02 -14.86 10.57
CA ILE A 75 28.63 -15.23 10.80
C ILE A 75 28.64 -16.76 10.99
N SER A 76 28.52 -17.21 12.23
CA SER A 76 28.57 -18.62 12.61
C SER A 76 27.22 -19.32 12.47
N GLU A 77 26.13 -18.59 12.59
CA GLU A 77 24.75 -19.06 12.48
C GLU A 77 23.96 -18.13 11.55
N GLY A 78 23.11 -18.71 10.72
CA GLY A 78 22.26 -17.95 9.83
C GLY A 78 21.07 -17.37 10.59
N TYR A 79 20.74 -16.11 10.33
CA TYR A 79 19.55 -15.44 10.89
C TYR A 79 19.05 -14.36 9.95
N GLU A 80 17.85 -13.85 10.23
CA GLU A 80 17.27 -12.73 9.51
C GLU A 80 17.01 -11.57 10.46
N GLU A 81 17.12 -10.37 9.94
CA GLU A 81 16.80 -9.12 10.63
C GLU A 81 15.86 -8.29 9.77
N TRP A 82 14.81 -7.77 10.38
CA TRP A 82 13.82 -6.96 9.71
C TRP A 82 13.67 -5.62 10.41
N ILE A 83 13.66 -4.53 9.65
CA ILE A 83 13.52 -3.18 10.17
C ILE A 83 12.52 -2.43 9.29
N ILE A 84 11.49 -1.81 9.89
CA ILE A 84 10.60 -0.89 9.18
C ILE A 84 11.41 0.37 8.84
N THR A 85 11.49 0.71 7.56
CA THR A 85 12.28 1.84 7.05
C THR A 85 11.41 3.02 6.66
N ASP A 86 10.16 2.79 6.20
CA ASP A 86 9.26 3.86 5.79
C ASP A 86 7.80 3.45 5.97
N VAL A 87 6.94 4.44 6.25
CA VAL A 87 5.49 4.30 6.33
C VAL A 87 4.83 5.51 5.71
N THR A 88 4.06 5.30 4.65
CA THR A 88 3.26 6.34 4.01
C THR A 88 1.78 6.07 4.18
N VAL A 89 1.00 7.15 4.24
CA VAL A 89 -0.46 7.11 4.34
C VAL A 89 -1.03 8.01 3.25
N ASP A 90 -1.73 7.38 2.32
CA ASP A 90 -2.49 8.05 1.29
C ASP A 90 -3.98 7.85 1.53
N ARG A 91 -4.82 8.66 0.89
CA ARG A 91 -6.27 8.54 0.94
C ARG A 91 -6.80 8.18 -0.45
N TYR A 92 -7.87 7.41 -0.47
CA TYR A 92 -8.60 7.11 -1.70
C TYR A 92 -10.10 7.16 -1.47
N GLY A 93 -10.88 7.39 -2.53
CA GLY A 93 -12.32 7.26 -2.48
C GLY A 93 -12.71 5.79 -2.54
N ALA A 94 -13.39 5.30 -1.52
CA ALA A 94 -13.96 3.96 -1.47
C ALA A 94 -15.41 4.00 -1.93
N VAL A 95 -15.85 3.00 -2.71
CA VAL A 95 -17.23 2.90 -3.15
C VAL A 95 -18.13 2.60 -1.95
N ASN A 96 -19.14 3.46 -1.74
CA ASN A 96 -20.20 3.20 -0.78
C ASN A 96 -21.53 2.90 -1.52
N PRO A 97 -21.98 1.64 -1.55
CA PRO A 97 -23.22 1.26 -2.26
C PRO A 97 -24.47 1.93 -1.70
N GLU A 98 -24.44 2.35 -0.43
CA GLU A 98 -25.58 3.01 0.23
C GLU A 98 -25.67 4.51 -0.09
N SER A 99 -24.59 5.10 -0.59
CA SER A 99 -24.46 6.53 -0.93
C SER A 99 -24.67 6.82 -2.41
N GLN A 100 -25.68 6.18 -3.04
CA GLN A 100 -26.04 6.40 -4.44
C GLN A 100 -27.20 7.38 -4.57
N TYR A 101 -27.08 8.34 -5.47
CA TYR A 101 -28.01 9.45 -5.67
C TYR A 101 -28.38 9.61 -7.14
N ILE A 102 -29.59 10.13 -7.38
CA ILE A 102 -30.06 10.52 -8.71
C ILE A 102 -30.32 12.03 -8.71
N MET A 103 -29.66 12.73 -9.62
CA MET A 103 -30.00 14.10 -9.98
C MET A 103 -31.02 14.07 -11.12
N THR A 104 -32.27 14.44 -10.85
CA THR A 104 -33.30 14.55 -11.89
C THR A 104 -33.03 15.80 -12.72
N VAL A 105 -32.93 15.64 -14.05
CA VAL A 105 -32.76 16.74 -15.00
C VAL A 105 -34.03 16.90 -15.86
N LYS A 106 -34.36 18.15 -16.21
CA LYS A 106 -35.48 18.42 -17.10
C LYS A 106 -35.14 17.96 -18.53
N PRO A 107 -36.12 17.39 -19.29
CA PRO A 107 -35.93 17.08 -20.69
C PRO A 107 -35.39 18.27 -21.47
N GLY A 108 -34.33 18.06 -22.27
CA GLY A 108 -33.67 19.12 -23.03
C GLY A 108 -32.69 20.00 -22.26
N SER A 109 -32.38 19.66 -20.99
CA SER A 109 -31.27 20.24 -20.25
C SER A 109 -29.94 19.78 -20.86
N GLN A 110 -28.95 20.69 -20.94
CA GLN A 110 -27.57 20.36 -21.35
C GLN A 110 -26.69 19.99 -20.13
N THR A 111 -27.31 19.83 -18.95
CA THR A 111 -26.59 19.47 -17.74
C THR A 111 -26.03 18.06 -17.84
N PHE A 112 -24.77 17.89 -17.50
CA PHE A 112 -24.13 16.59 -17.41
C PHE A 112 -23.35 16.45 -16.11
N ILE A 113 -23.19 15.21 -15.64
CA ILE A 113 -22.32 14.83 -14.52
C ILE A 113 -21.18 13.98 -15.08
N ALA A 114 -19.95 14.31 -14.70
CA ALA A 114 -18.83 13.43 -14.91
C ALA A 114 -18.59 12.62 -13.62
N VAL A 115 -18.48 11.32 -13.77
CA VAL A 115 -18.15 10.36 -12.71
C VAL A 115 -16.87 9.62 -13.09
N ASN A 116 -16.17 9.08 -12.09
CA ASN A 116 -15.05 8.19 -12.35
C ASN A 116 -15.54 6.77 -12.74
N GLN A 117 -14.61 5.81 -12.90
CA GLN A 117 -14.93 4.43 -13.30
C GLN A 117 -15.83 3.72 -12.29
N ASP A 118 -15.82 4.14 -11.02
CA ASP A 118 -16.61 3.57 -9.93
C ASP A 118 -17.95 4.30 -9.72
N GLY A 119 -18.30 5.25 -10.60
CA GLY A 119 -19.53 6.02 -10.51
C GLY A 119 -19.50 7.16 -9.49
N MET A 120 -18.35 7.48 -8.90
CA MET A 120 -18.23 8.58 -7.94
C MET A 120 -18.18 9.92 -8.66
N ILE A 121 -18.92 10.90 -8.11
CA ILE A 121 -19.04 12.24 -8.71
C ILE A 121 -17.70 12.98 -8.75
N GLN A 122 -17.38 13.56 -9.89
CA GLN A 122 -16.20 14.42 -10.07
C GLN A 122 -16.60 15.85 -10.40
N THR A 123 -17.46 16.04 -11.38
CA THR A 123 -17.88 17.39 -11.78
C THR A 123 -19.31 17.43 -12.30
N ILE A 124 -19.90 18.63 -12.27
CA ILE A 124 -21.16 18.95 -12.97
C ILE A 124 -20.86 20.10 -13.94
N ASN A 125 -21.36 20.02 -15.17
CA ASN A 125 -21.24 21.01 -16.24
C ASN A 125 -19.78 21.42 -16.58
N ARG A 126 -18.81 20.63 -16.18
CA ARG A 126 -17.38 20.84 -16.48
C ARG A 126 -16.70 19.51 -16.76
N LYS A 127 -15.77 19.49 -17.71
CA LYS A 127 -14.93 18.31 -17.91
C LYS A 127 -13.98 18.15 -16.72
N PRO A 128 -13.82 16.93 -16.17
CA PRO A 128 -12.85 16.71 -15.13
C PRO A 128 -11.44 17.05 -15.63
N ALA A 129 -10.59 17.58 -14.76
CA ALA A 129 -9.19 17.75 -15.07
C ALA A 129 -8.53 16.36 -15.21
N GLU A 130 -7.57 16.22 -16.15
CA GLU A 130 -6.90 14.93 -16.42
C GLU A 130 -6.20 14.33 -15.20
N ASN A 131 -5.93 15.15 -14.17
CA ASN A 131 -5.20 14.77 -12.95
C ASN A 131 -6.02 14.91 -11.65
N ILE A 132 -7.37 14.95 -11.71
CA ILE A 132 -8.14 14.75 -10.48
C ILE A 132 -7.91 13.29 -10.10
N GLY A 133 -7.00 13.07 -9.14
CA GLY A 133 -6.36 11.81 -8.81
C GLY A 133 -7.25 10.62 -9.04
N ASP A 134 -6.77 9.69 -9.85
CA ASP A 134 -7.38 8.38 -9.99
C ASP A 134 -7.29 7.73 -8.60
N PRO A 135 -8.39 7.66 -7.81
CA PRO A 135 -8.36 7.19 -6.44
C PRO A 135 -8.17 5.68 -6.34
N LEU A 136 -8.01 5.00 -7.48
CA LEU A 136 -7.84 3.57 -7.50
C LEU A 136 -6.44 3.19 -7.01
N TYR A 137 -6.45 2.49 -5.88
CA TYR A 137 -5.31 1.76 -5.40
C TYR A 137 -4.72 0.89 -6.51
N ARG A 138 -3.50 1.21 -6.93
CA ARG A 138 -2.65 0.30 -7.70
C ARG A 138 -1.63 -0.27 -6.75
N PRO A 139 -1.62 -1.61 -6.51
CA PRO A 139 -0.54 -2.23 -5.76
C PRO A 139 0.79 -1.80 -6.38
N ALA A 140 1.73 -1.38 -5.55
CA ALA A 140 3.08 -1.14 -6.02
C ALA A 140 3.59 -2.41 -6.70
N GLU A 141 4.04 -2.30 -7.97
CA GLU A 141 4.71 -3.40 -8.64
C GLU A 141 5.92 -3.78 -7.79
N GLN A 142 5.93 -5.04 -7.34
CA GLN A 142 7.10 -5.57 -6.64
C GLN A 142 8.23 -5.61 -7.66
N THR A 143 9.24 -4.79 -7.48
CA THR A 143 10.48 -4.89 -8.25
C THR A 143 11.03 -6.31 -8.07
N PRO A 144 11.42 -7.00 -9.15
CA PRO A 144 12.04 -8.32 -9.02
C PRO A 144 13.26 -8.19 -8.10
N SER A 145 13.26 -8.98 -7.04
CA SER A 145 14.42 -9.10 -6.16
C SER A 145 15.60 -9.63 -6.96
N GLU A 146 16.79 -9.03 -6.79
CA GLU A 146 18.04 -9.62 -7.28
C GLU A 146 18.16 -11.06 -6.77
N ALA A 147 18.87 -11.91 -7.53
CA ALA A 147 19.04 -13.31 -7.16
C ALA A 147 19.63 -13.42 -5.75
N ILE A 148 18.88 -14.08 -4.87
CA ILE A 148 19.24 -14.24 -3.46
C ILE A 148 20.51 -15.11 -3.39
N PRO A 149 21.61 -14.63 -2.77
CA PRO A 149 22.79 -15.44 -2.55
C PRO A 149 22.46 -16.71 -1.76
N THR A 150 23.02 -17.83 -2.17
CA THR A 150 22.78 -19.14 -1.55
C THR A 150 23.78 -19.48 -0.45
N GLY A 151 24.89 -18.72 -0.37
CA GLY A 151 26.05 -19.02 0.49
C GLY A 151 26.92 -20.18 -0.02
N LYS A 152 26.65 -20.65 -1.26
CA LYS A 152 27.38 -21.75 -1.91
C LYS A 152 28.12 -21.32 -3.17
N GLU A 153 28.24 -20.03 -3.42
CA GLU A 153 28.85 -19.45 -4.60
C GLU A 153 30.31 -19.89 -4.75
N TYR A 154 31.00 -20.14 -3.62
CA TYR A 154 32.39 -20.66 -3.61
C TYR A 154 32.56 -22.02 -4.31
N LEU A 155 31.50 -22.83 -4.44
CA LEU A 155 31.55 -24.13 -5.11
C LEU A 155 31.89 -24.04 -6.60
N GLN A 156 31.79 -22.87 -7.21
CA GLN A 156 32.19 -22.63 -8.60
C GLN A 156 33.71 -22.58 -8.78
N PHE A 157 34.47 -22.47 -7.68
CA PHE A 157 35.92 -22.25 -7.68
C PHE A 157 36.70 -23.35 -6.95
N VAL A 158 36.12 -24.54 -6.85
CA VAL A 158 36.74 -25.70 -6.20
C VAL A 158 36.90 -26.85 -7.20
N ASP A 159 37.90 -27.71 -6.96
CA ASP A 159 38.23 -28.87 -7.77
C ASP A 159 37.50 -30.13 -7.31
N GLU A 160 37.78 -31.26 -8.04
CA GLU A 160 37.20 -32.56 -7.74
C GLU A 160 37.69 -33.11 -6.39
N ASP A 161 38.92 -32.83 -5.99
CA ASP A 161 39.50 -33.28 -4.72
C ASP A 161 38.81 -32.63 -3.55
N PHE A 162 38.45 -31.35 -3.67
CA PHE A 162 37.67 -30.66 -2.68
C PHE A 162 36.28 -31.31 -2.51
N ILE A 163 35.59 -31.58 -3.65
CA ILE A 163 34.26 -32.19 -3.63
C ILE A 163 34.30 -33.61 -3.07
N ALA A 164 35.32 -34.37 -3.40
CA ALA A 164 35.51 -35.72 -2.94
C ALA A 164 35.92 -35.83 -1.45
N SER A 165 36.45 -34.74 -0.88
CA SER A 165 36.89 -34.72 0.52
C SER A 165 35.69 -34.75 1.48
N GLN A 166 35.68 -35.70 2.39
CA GLN A 166 34.69 -35.81 3.47
C GLN A 166 35.07 -35.01 4.73
N SER A 167 36.27 -34.43 4.76
CA SER A 167 36.77 -33.67 5.90
C SER A 167 36.57 -32.17 5.70
N SER A 168 35.69 -31.54 6.53
CA SER A 168 35.52 -30.09 6.50
C SER A 168 36.79 -29.29 6.83
N ALA A 169 37.71 -29.88 7.60
CA ALA A 169 39.01 -29.27 7.87
C ALA A 169 39.91 -29.28 6.62
N LYS A 170 39.90 -30.36 5.85
CA LYS A 170 40.67 -30.47 4.59
C LYS A 170 40.07 -29.58 3.52
N GLN A 171 38.74 -29.55 3.40
CA GLN A 171 38.04 -28.62 2.50
C GLN A 171 38.38 -27.15 2.81
N ALA A 172 38.39 -26.76 4.09
CA ALA A 172 38.76 -25.42 4.50
C ALA A 172 40.22 -25.09 4.16
N GLU A 173 41.14 -26.04 4.33
CA GLU A 173 42.57 -25.90 3.95
C GLU A 173 42.71 -25.65 2.45
N MET A 174 42.07 -26.47 1.61
CA MET A 174 42.11 -26.36 0.16
C MET A 174 41.49 -25.04 -0.32
N LEU A 175 40.33 -24.65 0.20
CA LEU A 175 39.70 -23.41 -0.16
C LEU A 175 40.54 -22.18 0.25
N ALA A 176 41.21 -22.25 1.41
CA ALA A 176 42.12 -21.20 1.84
C ALA A 176 43.33 -21.07 0.91
N ALA A 177 43.86 -22.18 0.43
CA ALA A 177 44.94 -22.18 -0.57
C ALA A 177 44.49 -21.49 -1.87
N ASN A 178 43.31 -21.84 -2.39
CA ASN A 178 42.74 -21.19 -3.58
C ASN A 178 42.54 -19.67 -3.38
N ILE A 179 42.11 -19.22 -2.19
CA ILE A 179 42.03 -17.80 -1.87
C ILE A 179 43.39 -17.11 -1.97
N MET A 180 44.47 -17.75 -1.46
CA MET A 180 45.82 -17.18 -1.54
C MET A 180 46.31 -17.12 -2.97
N GLU A 181 46.07 -18.15 -3.80
CA GLU A 181 46.39 -18.14 -5.23
C GLU A 181 45.72 -16.99 -5.98
N VAL A 182 44.41 -16.74 -5.71
CA VAL A 182 43.68 -15.63 -6.32
C VAL A 182 44.25 -14.28 -5.87
N ARG A 183 44.64 -14.14 -4.60
CA ARG A 183 45.32 -12.95 -4.10
C ARG A 183 46.66 -12.70 -4.76
N ASP A 184 47.45 -13.72 -4.94
CA ASP A 184 48.76 -13.65 -5.60
C ASP A 184 48.61 -13.30 -7.09
N ALA A 185 47.65 -13.90 -7.79
CA ALA A 185 47.32 -13.54 -9.18
C ALA A 185 46.92 -12.07 -9.31
N ARG A 186 46.06 -11.57 -8.41
CA ARG A 186 45.65 -10.17 -8.38
C ARG A 186 46.83 -9.23 -8.11
N LEU A 187 47.70 -9.57 -7.16
CA LEU A 187 48.92 -8.80 -6.87
C LEU A 187 49.86 -8.76 -8.07
N SER A 188 50.05 -9.88 -8.77
CA SER A 188 50.90 -9.95 -9.95
C SER A 188 50.38 -9.08 -11.10
N LEU A 189 49.04 -9.08 -11.35
CA LEU A 189 48.42 -8.23 -12.34
C LEU A 189 48.56 -6.73 -11.96
N THR A 190 48.33 -6.39 -10.70
CA THR A 190 48.37 -4.99 -10.26
C THR A 190 49.79 -4.41 -10.21
N ARG A 191 50.79 -5.27 -10.01
CA ARG A 191 52.24 -4.93 -10.04
C ARG A 191 52.84 -4.96 -11.44
N GLY A 192 52.10 -5.46 -12.43
CA GLY A 192 52.64 -5.64 -13.78
C GLY A 192 53.68 -6.75 -13.90
N THR A 193 53.67 -7.76 -13.00
CA THR A 193 54.60 -8.89 -12.94
C THR A 193 53.99 -10.22 -13.33
N ALA A 194 52.74 -10.20 -13.83
CA ALA A 194 52.10 -11.41 -14.34
C ALA A 194 52.75 -11.87 -15.66
N ASP A 195 52.85 -13.18 -15.85
CA ASP A 195 53.46 -13.78 -17.06
C ASP A 195 52.78 -13.33 -18.36
N THR A 196 51.48 -13.12 -18.27
CA THR A 196 50.65 -12.59 -19.38
C THR A 196 49.87 -11.36 -18.90
N MET A 197 50.27 -10.18 -19.38
CA MET A 197 49.59 -8.94 -19.07
C MET A 197 48.46 -8.66 -20.09
N PRO A 198 47.30 -8.17 -19.64
CA PRO A 198 46.24 -7.72 -20.54
C PRO A 198 46.73 -6.63 -21.50
N THR A 199 46.21 -6.65 -22.73
CA THR A 199 46.61 -5.71 -23.78
C THR A 199 46.00 -4.32 -23.62
N ASP A 200 44.89 -4.21 -22.91
CA ASP A 200 44.20 -2.96 -22.67
C ASP A 200 43.64 -2.86 -21.22
N GLY A 201 43.31 -1.63 -20.81
CA GLY A 201 42.82 -1.34 -19.45
C GLY A 201 41.46 -1.98 -19.14
N ARG A 202 40.61 -2.17 -20.14
CA ARG A 202 39.29 -2.80 -19.95
C ARG A 202 39.41 -4.28 -19.68
N GLN A 203 40.29 -4.96 -20.40
CA GLN A 203 40.59 -6.36 -20.17
C GLN A 203 41.17 -6.57 -18.77
N LEU A 204 42.09 -5.70 -18.35
CA LEU A 204 42.63 -5.69 -16.98
C LEU A 204 41.53 -5.51 -15.93
N GLU A 205 40.63 -4.56 -16.14
CA GLU A 205 39.51 -4.32 -15.23
C GLU A 205 38.61 -5.57 -15.11
N LEU A 206 38.22 -6.18 -16.22
CA LEU A 206 37.40 -7.41 -16.22
C LEU A 206 38.10 -8.58 -15.47
N MET A 207 39.39 -8.73 -15.66
CA MET A 207 40.17 -9.77 -14.96
C MET A 207 40.23 -9.49 -13.45
N LEU A 208 40.51 -8.24 -13.05
CA LEU A 208 40.55 -7.86 -11.64
C LEU A 208 39.18 -8.00 -10.97
N ASN A 209 38.10 -7.64 -11.66
CA ASN A 209 36.71 -7.79 -11.15
C ASN A 209 36.39 -9.30 -10.98
N SER A 210 36.77 -10.14 -11.91
CA SER A 210 36.61 -11.61 -11.81
C SER A 210 37.37 -12.17 -10.60
N LEU A 211 38.63 -11.81 -10.42
CA LEU A 211 39.45 -12.27 -9.28
C LEU A 211 38.88 -11.76 -7.94
N ASN A 212 38.43 -10.49 -7.89
CA ASN A 212 37.82 -9.94 -6.70
C ASN A 212 36.53 -10.70 -6.31
N LYS A 213 35.70 -11.04 -7.32
CA LYS A 213 34.48 -11.83 -7.07
C LYS A 213 34.81 -13.24 -6.59
N GLN A 214 35.80 -13.91 -7.19
CA GLN A 214 36.25 -15.25 -6.75
C GLN A 214 36.72 -15.20 -5.30
N GLU A 215 37.60 -14.24 -4.96
CA GLU A 215 38.07 -14.06 -3.58
C GLU A 215 36.91 -13.79 -2.61
N GLN A 216 35.97 -12.92 -2.97
CA GLN A 216 34.83 -12.61 -2.15
C GLN A 216 33.95 -13.84 -1.90
N ASP A 217 33.58 -14.57 -2.95
CA ASP A 217 32.72 -15.76 -2.87
C ASP A 217 33.38 -16.89 -2.05
N MET A 218 34.68 -17.14 -2.24
CA MET A 218 35.42 -18.11 -1.44
C MET A 218 35.64 -17.66 0.00
N THR A 219 35.92 -16.38 0.25
CA THR A 219 36.09 -15.84 1.59
C THR A 219 34.77 -15.90 2.38
N ALA A 220 33.62 -15.68 1.71
CA ALA A 220 32.29 -15.79 2.32
C ALA A 220 32.01 -17.19 2.89
N ALA A 221 32.65 -18.25 2.36
CA ALA A 221 32.56 -19.59 2.95
C ALA A 221 33.17 -19.67 4.37
N PHE A 222 34.07 -18.75 4.73
CA PHE A 222 34.64 -18.63 6.08
C PHE A 222 33.98 -17.56 6.90
N THR A 223 33.72 -16.38 6.32
CA THR A 223 33.19 -15.24 7.09
C THR A 223 31.67 -15.21 7.17
N GLY A 224 31.00 -15.97 6.33
CA GLY A 224 29.60 -15.80 6.03
C GLY A 224 29.37 -14.63 5.07
N ASN A 225 28.13 -14.46 4.68
CA ASN A 225 27.69 -13.39 3.79
C ASN A 225 26.36 -12.80 4.29
N SER A 226 26.03 -11.58 3.89
CA SER A 226 24.74 -11.00 4.13
C SER A 226 24.25 -10.28 2.89
N TYR A 227 22.94 -10.30 2.68
CA TYR A 227 22.30 -9.49 1.66
C TYR A 227 21.06 -8.84 2.24
N SER A 228 20.65 -7.74 1.62
CA SER A 228 19.45 -7.03 2.03
C SER A 228 18.50 -6.86 0.86
N GLU A 229 17.23 -6.97 1.16
CA GLU A 229 16.16 -6.65 0.22
C GLU A 229 15.14 -5.71 0.86
N THR A 230 14.42 -4.98 0.02
CA THR A 230 13.33 -4.12 0.46
C THR A 230 12.01 -4.82 0.18
N VAL A 231 11.19 -4.95 1.20
CA VAL A 231 9.85 -5.55 1.11
C VAL A 231 8.81 -4.49 1.44
N THR A 232 7.91 -4.24 0.51
CA THR A 232 6.82 -3.27 0.70
C THR A 232 5.49 -4.01 0.77
N ARG A 233 4.65 -3.66 1.75
CA ARG A 233 3.27 -4.14 1.87
C ARG A 233 2.32 -2.99 2.02
N THR A 234 1.17 -3.12 1.38
CA THR A 234 0.12 -2.12 1.40
C THR A 234 -1.13 -2.70 2.06
N PHE A 235 -1.75 -1.89 2.90
CA PHE A 235 -2.97 -2.22 3.64
C PHE A 235 -4.01 -1.16 3.34
N THR A 236 -5.25 -1.60 3.11
CA THR A 236 -6.40 -0.71 2.92
C THR A 236 -7.31 -0.79 4.13
N PHE A 237 -7.85 0.36 4.52
CA PHE A 237 -8.74 0.47 5.66
C PHE A 237 -9.71 1.64 5.47
N VAL A 238 -11.01 1.42 5.64
CA VAL A 238 -12.05 2.44 5.62
C VAL A 238 -12.55 2.61 7.05
N PRO A 239 -12.17 3.68 7.77
CA PRO A 239 -12.63 3.91 9.14
C PRO A 239 -14.08 4.38 9.16
N GLU A 240 -14.90 3.81 10.03
CA GLU A 240 -16.30 4.24 10.22
C GLU A 240 -16.43 5.29 11.32
N ASP A 241 -15.68 5.13 12.42
CA ASP A 241 -15.70 5.98 13.60
C ASP A 241 -14.38 5.88 14.38
N ASP A 242 -14.37 6.42 15.62
CA ASP A 242 -13.25 6.21 16.55
C ASP A 242 -12.92 4.72 16.66
N THR A 243 -11.70 4.37 16.35
CA THR A 243 -11.27 2.98 16.40
C THR A 243 -9.79 2.84 16.70
N THR A 244 -9.44 1.70 17.26
CA THR A 244 -8.05 1.28 17.43
C THR A 244 -7.98 -0.20 17.06
N MET A 245 -7.15 -0.52 16.08
CA MET A 245 -7.02 -1.90 15.61
C MET A 245 -5.56 -2.23 15.27
N THR A 246 -5.24 -3.52 15.36
CA THR A 246 -3.98 -4.05 14.85
C THR A 246 -4.14 -4.33 13.36
N LEU A 247 -3.39 -3.60 12.55
CA LEU A 247 -3.40 -3.74 11.10
C LEU A 247 -2.68 -5.03 10.68
N PHE A 248 -1.51 -5.23 11.23
CA PHE A 248 -0.68 -6.43 11.12
C PHE A 248 0.23 -6.51 12.35
N ARG A 249 1.05 -7.55 12.42
CA ARG A 249 2.12 -7.64 13.41
C ARG A 249 3.46 -7.66 12.71
N PHE A 250 4.48 -7.14 13.37
CA PHE A 250 5.82 -7.08 12.83
C PHE A 250 6.82 -7.68 13.82
N SER A 251 7.74 -8.47 13.30
CA SER A 251 8.80 -9.11 14.08
C SER A 251 10.16 -8.80 13.49
N ASP A 252 11.12 -8.44 14.32
CA ASP A 252 12.51 -8.20 13.89
C ASP A 252 13.17 -9.43 13.26
N PHE A 253 12.56 -10.63 13.43
CA PHE A 253 13.09 -11.89 12.90
C PHE A 253 12.26 -12.54 11.80
N LYS A 254 10.96 -12.21 11.71
CA LYS A 254 10.02 -12.79 10.72
C LYS A 254 9.47 -11.75 9.74
N GLY A 255 9.65 -10.46 10.03
CA GLY A 255 9.05 -9.37 9.28
C GLY A 255 7.54 -9.26 9.47
N PHE A 256 6.81 -9.13 8.37
CA PHE A 256 5.36 -8.97 8.37
C PHE A 256 4.64 -10.26 8.77
N CYS A 257 3.95 -10.22 9.88
CA CYS A 257 3.08 -11.28 10.41
C CYS A 257 1.61 -10.89 10.25
N SER A 258 0.70 -11.86 10.22
CA SER A 258 -0.74 -11.57 10.26
C SER A 258 -1.12 -10.94 11.60
N ALA A 259 -2.27 -10.23 11.66
CA ALA A 259 -2.74 -9.59 12.89
C ALA A 259 -2.93 -10.58 14.07
N ASN A 260 -3.13 -11.86 13.77
CA ASN A 260 -3.34 -12.93 14.76
C ASN A 260 -2.07 -13.75 15.05
N ASP A 261 -0.93 -13.46 14.41
CA ASP A 261 0.34 -14.14 14.67
C ASP A 261 1.14 -13.40 15.74
N TYR A 262 1.11 -13.92 16.96
CA TYR A 262 1.77 -13.32 18.12
C TYR A 262 3.31 -13.45 18.11
N ALA A 263 3.90 -13.92 17.02
CA ALA A 263 5.37 -13.91 16.85
C ALA A 263 5.94 -12.50 16.64
N GLY A 264 5.10 -11.51 16.34
CA GLY A 264 5.46 -10.11 16.21
C GLY A 264 4.65 -9.20 17.13
N SER A 265 5.16 -7.99 17.37
CA SER A 265 4.43 -6.94 18.08
C SER A 265 3.44 -6.23 17.15
N PRO A 266 2.35 -5.65 17.69
CA PRO A 266 1.29 -5.08 16.89
C PRO A 266 1.74 -3.78 16.20
N PHE A 267 1.43 -3.66 14.91
CA PHE A 267 1.39 -2.39 14.20
C PHE A 267 -0.04 -1.87 14.26
N THR A 268 -0.26 -0.79 14.99
CA THR A 268 -1.58 -0.32 15.38
C THR A 268 -1.96 0.94 14.59
N VAL A 269 -3.16 0.96 14.05
CA VAL A 269 -3.82 2.16 13.57
C VAL A 269 -4.84 2.62 14.58
N ARG A 270 -4.77 3.91 14.95
CA ARG A 270 -5.75 4.59 15.78
C ARG A 270 -6.37 5.73 14.99
N VAL A 271 -7.68 5.75 14.96
CA VAL A 271 -8.50 6.81 14.42
C VAL A 271 -9.22 7.48 15.57
N ASN A 272 -9.11 8.80 15.68
CA ASN A 272 -9.80 9.61 16.69
C ASN A 272 -10.50 10.76 15.97
N VAL A 273 -11.83 10.72 15.93
CA VAL A 273 -12.64 11.75 15.27
C VAL A 273 -12.51 13.07 16.03
N THR A 274 -11.97 14.08 15.36
CA THR A 274 -11.72 15.42 15.95
C THR A 274 -12.86 16.38 15.65
N ALA A 275 -13.48 16.25 14.48
CA ALA A 275 -14.64 17.04 14.11
C ALA A 275 -15.57 16.26 13.17
N ARG A 276 -16.86 16.33 13.44
CA ARG A 276 -17.88 15.85 12.51
C ARG A 276 -18.34 17.01 11.63
N GLY A 277 -18.71 16.70 10.38
CA GLY A 277 -19.28 17.70 9.48
C GLY A 277 -20.54 18.31 10.09
N SER A 278 -20.73 19.61 9.87
CA SER A 278 -21.89 20.34 10.35
C SER A 278 -22.64 21.02 9.21
N LEU A 279 -23.94 21.19 9.35
CA LEU A 279 -24.76 21.92 8.37
C LEU A 279 -24.30 23.38 8.27
N PRO A 280 -24.25 23.95 7.04
CA PRO A 280 -23.99 25.36 6.87
C PRO A 280 -25.08 26.21 7.59
N VAL A 281 -24.66 27.30 8.19
CA VAL A 281 -25.60 28.25 8.84
C VAL A 281 -25.91 29.43 7.92
N ASP A 282 -27.07 30.02 8.10
CA ASP A 282 -27.47 31.29 7.44
C ASP A 282 -26.88 32.51 8.18
N ALA A 283 -27.14 33.70 7.66
CA ALA A 283 -26.69 34.97 8.27
C ALA A 283 -27.20 35.20 9.70
N ASN A 284 -28.23 34.48 10.12
CA ASN A 284 -28.83 34.54 11.47
C ASN A 284 -28.32 33.42 12.39
N GLY A 285 -27.36 32.59 11.93
CA GLY A 285 -26.85 31.47 12.69
C GLY A 285 -27.77 30.23 12.71
N LYS A 286 -28.84 30.20 11.91
CA LYS A 286 -29.71 29.03 11.78
C LYS A 286 -29.17 28.07 10.76
N GLU A 287 -29.17 26.78 11.06
CA GLU A 287 -28.79 25.73 10.12
C GLU A 287 -29.67 25.77 8.87
N LYS A 288 -29.03 25.67 7.70
CA LYS A 288 -29.71 25.61 6.40
C LYS A 288 -30.37 24.25 6.22
N GLU A 289 -31.63 24.29 5.77
CA GLU A 289 -32.35 23.08 5.40
C GLU A 289 -31.69 22.42 4.17
N ILE A 290 -31.59 21.08 4.17
CA ILE A 290 -31.10 20.34 3.04
C ILE A 290 -32.12 20.39 1.91
N PRO A 291 -31.80 20.94 0.72
CA PRO A 291 -32.72 20.97 -0.42
C PRO A 291 -33.23 19.58 -0.77
N LYS A 292 -34.54 19.37 -0.88
CA LYS A 292 -35.14 18.04 -1.15
C LYS A 292 -34.64 17.43 -2.44
N ASP A 293 -34.51 18.20 -3.51
CA ASP A 293 -34.09 17.77 -4.84
C ASP A 293 -32.63 18.16 -5.14
N GLY A 294 -31.87 18.52 -4.10
CA GLY A 294 -30.50 19.02 -4.25
C GLY A 294 -29.51 17.98 -4.72
N VAL A 295 -28.52 18.43 -5.50
CA VAL A 295 -27.35 17.62 -5.80
C VAL A 295 -26.59 17.37 -4.51
N ARG A 296 -26.47 16.11 -4.12
CA ARG A 296 -25.83 15.72 -2.87
C ARG A 296 -24.32 15.78 -2.99
N TYR A 297 -23.68 16.29 -1.93
CA TYR A 297 -22.25 16.29 -1.72
C TYR A 297 -21.94 16.19 -0.23
N THR A 298 -20.73 15.85 0.12
CA THR A 298 -20.31 15.68 1.51
C THR A 298 -19.68 16.96 2.05
N ILE A 299 -20.02 17.36 3.26
CA ILE A 299 -19.23 18.28 4.08
C ILE A 299 -18.41 17.38 4.99
N PRO A 300 -17.11 17.17 4.72
CA PRO A 300 -16.33 16.15 5.43
C PRO A 300 -16.16 16.49 6.91
N GLY A 301 -15.98 15.46 7.71
CA GLY A 301 -15.44 15.56 9.05
C GLY A 301 -13.94 15.33 9.07
N SER A 302 -13.32 15.47 10.25
CA SER A 302 -11.87 15.27 10.45
C SER A 302 -11.59 14.22 11.51
N ALA A 303 -10.51 13.47 11.33
CA ALA A 303 -10.00 12.57 12.34
C ALA A 303 -8.46 12.58 12.39
N GLN A 304 -7.94 12.45 13.59
CA GLN A 304 -6.51 12.24 13.83
C GLN A 304 -6.16 10.77 13.59
N ILE A 305 -5.26 10.52 12.65
CA ILE A 305 -4.75 9.20 12.34
C ILE A 305 -3.37 9.04 12.96
N THR A 306 -3.22 8.00 13.78
CA THR A 306 -1.95 7.67 14.42
C THR A 306 -1.57 6.23 14.11
N LEU A 307 -0.36 6.01 13.57
CA LEU A 307 0.21 4.70 13.32
C LEU A 307 1.38 4.47 14.27
N THR A 308 1.33 3.40 15.04
CA THR A 308 2.35 3.06 16.03
C THR A 308 2.78 1.60 15.94
N HIS A 309 4.06 1.36 16.21
CA HIS A 309 4.60 0.03 16.40
C HIS A 309 5.64 0.11 17.52
N ASP A 310 5.49 -0.74 18.52
CA ASP A 310 6.22 -0.66 19.80
C ASP A 310 6.13 0.75 20.38
N ASN A 311 7.26 1.41 20.61
CA ASN A 311 7.32 2.78 21.13
C ASN A 311 7.47 3.85 20.05
N ASN A 312 7.42 3.47 18.76
CA ASN A 312 7.62 4.38 17.65
C ASN A 312 6.29 4.83 17.05
N THR A 313 6.16 6.12 16.80
CA THR A 313 5.06 6.70 16.02
C THR A 313 5.56 6.99 14.60
N TYR A 314 5.00 6.29 13.63
CA TYR A 314 5.37 6.43 12.22
C TYR A 314 4.55 7.49 11.49
N TYR A 315 3.31 7.69 11.93
CA TYR A 315 2.42 8.68 11.34
C TYR A 315 1.51 9.28 12.41
N ASN A 316 1.29 10.59 12.35
CA ASN A 316 0.37 11.29 13.24
C ASN A 316 -0.11 12.59 12.58
N ARG A 317 -1.25 12.54 11.88
CA ARG A 317 -1.83 13.70 11.19
C ARG A 317 -3.34 13.68 11.24
N GLU A 318 -3.93 14.86 11.20
CA GLU A 318 -5.36 15.06 10.99
C GLU A 318 -5.69 15.01 9.49
N LEU A 319 -6.71 14.24 9.14
CA LEU A 319 -7.18 14.05 7.78
C LEU A 319 -8.71 14.21 7.71
N GLU A 320 -9.20 14.63 6.54
CA GLU A 320 -10.63 14.73 6.26
C GLU A 320 -11.20 13.41 5.75
N PHE A 321 -12.43 13.07 6.21
CA PHE A 321 -13.15 11.85 5.87
C PHE A 321 -14.59 12.15 5.46
N GLY A 322 -15.04 11.64 4.32
CA GLY A 322 -16.41 11.82 3.85
C GLY A 322 -17.45 11.23 4.80
N GLN A 323 -17.26 9.98 5.22
CA GLN A 323 -18.18 9.24 6.10
C GLN A 323 -18.29 9.82 7.52
N MET A 324 -17.31 10.60 7.98
CA MET A 324 -17.38 11.32 9.27
C MET A 324 -18.06 12.68 9.14
N GLY A 325 -18.47 13.02 7.92
CA GLY A 325 -19.12 14.26 7.57
C GLY A 325 -20.63 14.20 7.59
N ILE A 326 -21.24 15.17 6.91
CA ILE A 326 -22.67 15.26 6.69
C ILE A 326 -22.95 15.46 5.21
N VAL A 327 -24.02 14.84 4.71
CA VAL A 327 -24.44 15.03 3.32
C VAL A 327 -25.33 16.28 3.23
N PHE A 328 -24.95 17.23 2.39
CA PHE A 328 -25.71 18.44 2.08
C PHE A 328 -26.13 18.47 0.61
N GLY A 329 -26.88 19.48 0.18
CA GLY A 329 -27.39 19.57 -1.19
C GLY A 329 -27.18 20.94 -1.81
N LEU A 330 -26.82 20.98 -3.09
CA LEU A 330 -26.84 22.17 -3.93
C LEU A 330 -28.16 22.26 -4.69
N ASN A 331 -28.72 23.47 -4.82
CA ASN A 331 -29.95 23.67 -5.58
C ASN A 331 -29.70 23.27 -7.06
N PRO A 332 -30.46 22.31 -7.63
CA PRO A 332 -30.25 21.84 -9.00
C PRO A 332 -30.51 22.92 -10.06
N ASN A 333 -31.30 23.98 -9.73
CA ASN A 333 -31.53 25.10 -10.62
C ASN A 333 -30.23 25.85 -10.99
N LEU A 334 -29.20 25.80 -10.16
CA LEU A 334 -27.90 26.38 -10.45
C LEU A 334 -27.30 25.80 -11.74
N PHE A 335 -27.53 24.50 -11.96
CA PHE A 335 -26.91 23.76 -13.06
C PHE A 335 -27.78 23.70 -14.34
N THR A 336 -29.03 24.08 -14.24
CA THR A 336 -30.03 23.96 -15.33
C THR A 336 -30.36 25.29 -16.00
N ASP A 337 -29.71 26.38 -15.64
CA ASP A 337 -29.87 27.67 -16.30
C ASP A 337 -29.38 27.58 -17.75
N LYS A 338 -30.21 28.04 -18.72
CA LYS A 338 -29.89 27.96 -20.15
C LYS A 338 -28.88 28.99 -20.59
N LYS A 339 -28.76 30.11 -19.88
CA LYS A 339 -27.91 31.25 -20.30
C LYS A 339 -26.55 31.20 -19.61
N ASN A 340 -26.52 30.82 -18.34
CA ASN A 340 -25.30 30.78 -17.55
C ASN A 340 -25.36 29.63 -16.52
N PRO A 341 -25.23 28.37 -16.98
CA PRO A 341 -25.28 27.24 -16.06
C PRO A 341 -24.04 27.23 -15.18
N SER A 342 -24.23 27.15 -13.86
CA SER A 342 -23.14 26.96 -12.92
C SER A 342 -22.48 25.59 -13.15
N TYR A 343 -21.22 25.49 -12.75
CA TYR A 343 -20.49 24.22 -12.65
C TYR A 343 -20.08 23.94 -11.23
N ALA A 344 -19.84 22.68 -10.91
CA ALA A 344 -19.29 22.25 -9.62
C ALA A 344 -18.18 21.24 -9.83
N ILE A 345 -17.16 21.28 -8.95
CA ILE A 345 -16.08 20.31 -8.86
C ILE A 345 -16.08 19.70 -7.46
N PHE A 346 -15.99 18.38 -7.40
CA PHE A 346 -16.04 17.64 -6.14
C PHE A 346 -14.71 16.92 -5.90
N ASN A 347 -14.39 16.74 -4.62
CA ASN A 347 -13.25 15.94 -4.21
C ASN A 347 -13.57 14.45 -4.38
N PRO A 348 -12.86 13.70 -5.23
CA PRO A 348 -13.15 12.29 -5.47
C PRO A 348 -12.83 11.38 -4.29
N ILE A 349 -12.16 11.91 -3.26
CA ILE A 349 -11.78 11.15 -2.05
C ILE A 349 -12.82 11.31 -0.94
N THR A 350 -13.34 12.52 -0.75
CA THR A 350 -14.27 12.83 0.35
C THR A 350 -15.69 13.09 -0.11
N GLY A 351 -15.92 13.28 -1.42
CA GLY A 351 -17.20 13.75 -1.95
C GLY A 351 -17.51 15.22 -1.65
N GLY A 352 -16.53 15.95 -1.10
CA GLY A 352 -16.68 17.34 -0.72
C GLY A 352 -16.70 18.30 -1.91
N LEU A 353 -17.37 19.45 -1.80
CA LEU A 353 -17.38 20.49 -2.81
C LEU A 353 -16.04 21.24 -2.79
N LEU A 354 -15.31 21.22 -3.90
CA LEU A 354 -14.07 21.97 -4.08
C LEU A 354 -14.30 23.35 -4.70
N GLU A 355 -15.14 23.41 -5.72
CA GLU A 355 -15.38 24.65 -6.46
C GLU A 355 -16.82 24.71 -6.95
N LEU A 356 -17.42 25.88 -6.88
CA LEU A 356 -18.72 26.22 -7.45
C LEU A 356 -18.55 27.55 -8.19
N GLY A 357 -18.87 27.58 -9.49
CA GLY A 357 -18.70 28.76 -10.31
C GLY A 357 -19.70 28.84 -11.46
N ASN A 358 -19.64 29.94 -12.22
CA ASN A 358 -20.47 30.21 -13.38
C ASN A 358 -19.60 30.32 -14.65
#